data_ce7477c4f4f3b7cf0ed2537ce729983f
#
_entry.id   ce7477c4f4f3b7cf0ed2537ce729983f
#
_cell.length_a   1.000
_cell.length_b   1.000
_cell.length_c   1.000
_cell.angle_alpha   90.00
_cell.angle_beta   90.00
_cell.angle_gamma   90.00
#
_symmetry.space_group_name_H-M   'P 1'
#
loop_
_entity.id
_entity.type
_entity.pdbx_description
1 polymer ?
#
loop_
_entity_poly.entity_id
_entity_poly.type
_entity_poly.pdbx_seq_one_letter_code
_entity_poly.pdbx_strand_id
1 'polypeptide(L)'
;VCAAWLREHFLTQIFPILTPQALDPAHPFPFIPNQGLSIVFDLERLSDKQPIRELVMIPSSLARFVRVPGEPARYMALEAVIRRFSEDLFPGYRVRNSGVFRIIRDSDIEIEEEAEDLVRYFRSAIKRRRRGRVIRMEIEERIPEPVEEMLQDMLQGHDAIIEEVEGFVGIGDLSGIVDEDRPDLKFEPYAPRFPERIREYGGDCFAAIRAKDIVVH
;
A
#
# COMPACT_ATOMS: atom_id res chain seq x y z
N VAL A 1 -27.20 7.51 -9.77
CA VAL A 1 -26.19 8.56 -10.00
C VAL A 1 -24.82 8.09 -9.53
N CYS A 2 -24.65 7.66 -8.28
CA CYS A 2 -23.34 7.25 -7.76
C CYS A 2 -22.71 6.05 -8.50
N ALA A 3 -23.49 5.02 -8.89
CA ALA A 3 -22.95 3.85 -9.57
C ALA A 3 -22.45 4.17 -10.98
N ALA A 4 -23.15 5.03 -11.72
CA ALA A 4 -22.74 5.45 -13.05
C ALA A 4 -21.45 6.30 -12.99
N TRP A 5 -21.40 7.26 -12.05
CA TRP A 5 -20.20 8.05 -11.81
C TRP A 5 -19.00 7.16 -11.44
N LEU A 6 -19.20 6.20 -10.53
CA LEU A 6 -18.13 5.32 -10.09
C LEU A 6 -17.58 4.47 -11.23
N ARG A 7 -18.46 3.99 -12.14
CA ARG A 7 -18.05 3.26 -13.33
C ARG A 7 -17.25 4.13 -14.30
N GLU A 8 -17.71 5.34 -14.54
CA GLU A 8 -16.99 6.32 -15.38
C GLU A 8 -15.63 6.65 -14.79
N HIS A 9 -15.58 6.91 -13.49
CA HIS A 9 -14.33 7.17 -12.77
C HIS A 9 -13.38 5.97 -12.86
N PHE A 10 -13.88 4.75 -12.67
CA PHE A 10 -13.09 3.54 -12.83
C PHE A 10 -12.50 3.45 -14.25
N LEU A 11 -13.31 3.57 -15.29
CA LEU A 11 -12.87 3.40 -16.68
C LEU A 11 -11.90 4.50 -17.14
N THR A 12 -12.02 5.72 -16.62
CA THR A 12 -11.20 6.86 -17.07
C THR A 12 -9.97 7.11 -16.22
N GLN A 13 -10.00 6.83 -14.92
CA GLN A 13 -8.95 7.22 -13.98
C GLN A 13 -8.20 6.02 -13.37
N ILE A 14 -8.84 4.86 -13.23
CA ILE A 14 -8.26 3.71 -12.55
C ILE A 14 -7.83 2.64 -13.55
N PHE A 15 -8.74 2.17 -14.37
CA PHE A 15 -8.52 1.10 -15.35
C PHE A 15 -7.28 1.29 -16.23
N PRO A 16 -7.00 2.49 -16.82
CA PRO A 16 -5.86 2.67 -17.70
C PRO A 16 -4.48 2.52 -17.03
N ILE A 17 -4.46 2.58 -15.69
CA ILE A 17 -3.22 2.49 -14.90
C ILE A 17 -2.99 1.06 -14.39
N LEU A 18 -4.05 0.24 -14.32
CA LEU A 18 -3.96 -1.13 -13.85
C LEU A 18 -3.28 -2.01 -14.90
N THR A 19 -2.37 -2.84 -14.44
CA THR A 19 -1.66 -3.82 -15.27
C THR A 19 -1.79 -5.20 -14.65
N PRO A 20 -2.83 -5.97 -15.03
CA PRO A 20 -2.94 -7.36 -14.60
C PRO A 20 -1.74 -8.19 -15.08
N GLN A 21 -1.29 -9.11 -14.25
CA GLN A 21 -0.17 -10.00 -14.53
C GLN A 21 -0.60 -11.45 -14.29
N ALA A 22 -0.48 -12.28 -15.31
CA ALA A 22 -0.81 -13.70 -15.18
C ALA A 22 0.15 -14.37 -14.20
N LEU A 23 -0.40 -15.17 -13.29
CA LEU A 23 0.34 -16.01 -12.39
C LEU A 23 0.40 -17.42 -12.97
N ASP A 24 1.53 -17.73 -13.58
CA ASP A 24 1.80 -19.02 -14.19
C ASP A 24 2.92 -19.72 -13.41
N PRO A 25 2.77 -21.00 -13.03
CA PRO A 25 3.82 -21.76 -12.36
C PRO A 25 5.15 -21.84 -13.12
N ALA A 26 5.12 -21.63 -14.45
CA ALA A 26 6.33 -21.59 -15.28
C ALA A 26 7.11 -20.28 -15.18
N HIS A 27 6.55 -19.24 -14.58
CA HIS A 27 7.19 -17.94 -14.43
C HIS A 27 7.37 -17.57 -12.96
N PRO A 28 8.45 -16.86 -12.62
CA PRO A 28 8.64 -16.36 -11.26
C PRO A 28 7.48 -15.45 -10.85
N PHE A 29 7.10 -15.52 -9.58
CA PHE A 29 6.09 -14.61 -9.03
C PHE A 29 6.49 -13.14 -9.22
N PRO A 30 5.56 -12.28 -9.65
CA PRO A 30 5.84 -10.87 -9.86
C PRO A 30 6.38 -10.19 -8.60
N PHE A 31 7.34 -9.30 -8.78
CA PHE A 31 7.90 -8.56 -7.66
C PHE A 31 6.92 -7.51 -7.14
N ILE A 32 6.48 -7.69 -5.90
CA ILE A 32 5.65 -6.72 -5.18
C ILE A 32 6.56 -5.87 -4.29
N PRO A 33 6.50 -4.53 -4.40
CA PRO A 33 7.31 -3.63 -3.58
C PRO A 33 6.90 -3.69 -2.09
N ASN A 34 7.77 -3.15 -1.22
CA ASN A 34 7.45 -3.03 0.20
C ASN A 34 6.17 -2.21 0.41
N GLN A 35 5.30 -2.71 1.29
CA GLN A 35 3.96 -2.18 1.55
C GLN A 35 3.04 -2.18 0.30
N GLY A 36 3.42 -2.90 -0.77
CA GLY A 36 2.59 -3.02 -1.96
C GLY A 36 1.30 -3.77 -1.67
N LEU A 37 0.18 -3.10 -1.93
CA LEU A 37 -1.14 -3.71 -1.87
C LEU A 37 -1.44 -4.35 -3.21
N SER A 38 -2.00 -5.55 -3.18
CA SER A 38 -2.29 -6.31 -4.39
C SER A 38 -3.59 -7.08 -4.24
N ILE A 39 -4.23 -7.35 -5.37
CA ILE A 39 -5.39 -8.22 -5.46
C ILE A 39 -5.01 -9.39 -6.35
N VAL A 40 -5.25 -10.60 -5.87
CA VAL A 40 -5.19 -11.79 -6.70
C VAL A 40 -6.62 -12.16 -7.11
N PHE A 41 -6.77 -12.54 -8.36
CA PHE A 41 -8.03 -13.02 -8.92
C PHE A 41 -7.90 -14.47 -9.38
N ASP A 42 -8.84 -15.30 -8.94
CA ASP A 42 -9.05 -16.64 -9.47
C ASP A 42 -10.15 -16.55 -10.53
N LEU A 43 -9.77 -16.77 -11.77
CA LEU A 43 -10.59 -16.57 -12.96
C LEU A 43 -10.88 -17.90 -13.65
N GLU A 44 -12.06 -17.99 -14.26
CA GLU A 44 -12.42 -19.06 -15.18
C GLU A 44 -12.59 -18.48 -16.59
N ARG A 45 -11.82 -18.97 -17.55
CA ARG A 45 -12.03 -18.60 -18.95
C ARG A 45 -13.38 -19.13 -19.46
N LEU A 46 -14.19 -18.25 -20.03
CA LEU A 46 -15.55 -18.62 -20.44
C LEU A 46 -15.59 -19.61 -21.61
N SER A 47 -14.57 -19.61 -22.50
CA SER A 47 -14.52 -20.44 -23.70
C SER A 47 -14.27 -21.93 -23.43
N ASP A 48 -13.36 -22.25 -22.51
CA ASP A 48 -12.87 -23.62 -22.28
C ASP A 48 -12.87 -24.02 -20.80
N LYS A 49 -13.34 -23.14 -19.92
CA LYS A 49 -13.44 -23.32 -18.46
C LYS A 49 -12.10 -23.52 -17.77
N GLN A 50 -11.02 -23.15 -18.43
CA GLN A 50 -9.69 -23.23 -17.81
C GLN A 50 -9.56 -22.21 -16.69
N PRO A 51 -9.01 -22.63 -15.52
CA PRO A 51 -8.69 -21.71 -14.43
C PRO A 51 -7.45 -20.89 -14.79
N ILE A 52 -7.50 -19.61 -14.50
CA ILE A 52 -6.37 -18.69 -14.67
C ILE A 52 -6.30 -17.83 -13.42
N ARG A 53 -5.10 -17.49 -13.00
CA ARG A 53 -4.85 -16.60 -11.89
C ARG A 53 -4.16 -15.34 -12.38
N GLU A 54 -4.67 -14.19 -11.92
CA GLU A 54 -4.16 -12.88 -12.28
C GLU A 54 -3.88 -12.06 -11.01
N LEU A 55 -2.76 -11.37 -11.02
CA LEU A 55 -2.36 -10.42 -9.99
C LEU A 55 -2.56 -9.00 -10.48
N VAL A 56 -3.22 -8.19 -9.68
CA VAL A 56 -3.33 -6.75 -9.90
C VAL A 56 -2.63 -6.03 -8.76
N MET A 57 -1.46 -5.49 -9.01
CA MET A 57 -0.80 -4.60 -8.06
C MET A 57 -1.50 -3.24 -8.07
N ILE A 58 -1.85 -2.74 -6.90
CA ILE A 58 -2.48 -1.43 -6.75
C ILE A 58 -1.37 -0.36 -6.77
N PRO A 59 -1.35 0.53 -7.79
CA PRO A 59 -0.33 1.55 -7.88
C PRO A 59 -0.44 2.58 -6.76
N SER A 60 0.66 2.91 -6.12
CA SER A 60 0.72 3.94 -5.07
C SER A 60 0.41 5.36 -5.56
N SER A 61 0.35 5.57 -6.88
CA SER A 61 -0.08 6.84 -7.49
C SER A 61 -1.58 7.06 -7.43
N LEU A 62 -2.37 6.00 -7.17
CA LEU A 62 -3.81 6.09 -6.98
C LEU A 62 -4.15 6.31 -5.50
N ALA A 63 -5.11 7.18 -5.23
CA ALA A 63 -5.65 7.33 -3.88
C ALA A 63 -6.30 6.02 -3.43
N ARG A 64 -5.94 5.53 -2.23
CA ARG A 64 -6.50 4.29 -1.68
C ARG A 64 -8.01 4.37 -1.45
N PHE A 65 -8.53 5.56 -1.15
CA PHE A 65 -9.94 5.78 -0.88
C PHE A 65 -10.52 6.74 -1.91
N VAL A 66 -11.43 6.22 -2.73
CA VAL A 66 -12.14 6.99 -3.75
C VAL A 66 -13.30 7.74 -3.08
N ARG A 67 -13.26 9.08 -3.08
CA ARG A 67 -14.35 9.90 -2.57
C ARG A 67 -15.51 9.87 -3.58
N VAL A 68 -16.63 9.32 -3.15
CA VAL A 68 -17.85 9.26 -3.97
C VAL A 68 -18.59 10.63 -3.87
N PRO A 69 -19.06 11.21 -4.99
CA PRO A 69 -19.78 12.48 -4.96
C PRO A 69 -21.03 12.45 -4.08
N GLY A 70 -21.30 13.56 -3.42
CA GLY A 70 -22.48 13.78 -2.56
C GLY A 70 -22.14 13.98 -1.10
N GLU A 71 -23.16 14.40 -0.33
CA GLU A 71 -23.09 14.59 1.11
C GLU A 71 -24.02 13.59 1.82
N PRO A 72 -23.65 13.07 3.00
CA PRO A 72 -22.33 13.24 3.66
C PRO A 72 -21.18 12.63 2.87
N ALA A 73 -19.94 13.00 3.18
CA ALA A 73 -18.73 12.45 2.55
C ALA A 73 -18.71 10.92 2.71
N ARG A 74 -18.49 10.24 1.58
CA ARG A 74 -18.43 8.78 1.49
C ARG A 74 -17.22 8.36 0.70
N TYR A 75 -16.58 7.31 1.18
CA TYR A 75 -15.38 6.77 0.56
C TYR A 75 -15.58 5.30 0.23
N MET A 76 -14.95 4.87 -0.84
CA MET A 76 -14.88 3.47 -1.24
C MET A 76 -13.41 3.07 -1.38
N ALA A 77 -13.02 1.98 -0.77
CA ALA A 77 -11.66 1.46 -0.92
C ALA A 77 -11.39 1.09 -2.38
N LEU A 78 -10.20 1.40 -2.87
CA LEU A 78 -9.81 1.20 -4.27
C LEU A 78 -9.90 -0.27 -4.68
N GLU A 79 -9.51 -1.20 -3.80
CA GLU A 79 -9.68 -2.63 -4.04
C GLU A 79 -11.14 -3.05 -4.19
N ALA A 80 -12.05 -2.43 -3.46
CA ALA A 80 -13.48 -2.68 -3.61
C ALA A 80 -14.02 -2.14 -4.95
N VAL A 81 -13.51 -0.99 -5.43
CA VAL A 81 -13.82 -0.45 -6.75
C VAL A 81 -13.33 -1.38 -7.85
N ILE A 82 -12.08 -1.85 -7.75
CA ILE A 82 -11.47 -2.76 -8.74
C ILE A 82 -12.27 -4.08 -8.80
N ARG A 83 -12.60 -4.67 -7.65
CA ARG A 83 -13.44 -5.88 -7.57
C ARG A 83 -14.82 -5.67 -8.18
N ARG A 84 -15.43 -4.52 -7.94
CA ARG A 84 -16.76 -4.17 -8.46
C ARG A 84 -16.82 -4.16 -9.98
N PHE A 85 -15.71 -3.78 -10.63
CA PHE A 85 -15.60 -3.66 -12.08
C PHE A 85 -14.60 -4.65 -12.68
N SER A 86 -14.37 -5.76 -12.00
CA SER A 86 -13.44 -6.80 -12.45
C SER A 86 -13.84 -7.43 -13.80
N GLU A 87 -15.13 -7.45 -14.15
CA GLU A 87 -15.59 -7.92 -15.47
C GLU A 87 -15.11 -7.02 -16.61
N ASP A 88 -14.98 -5.71 -16.38
CA ASP A 88 -14.39 -4.79 -17.35
C ASP A 88 -12.86 -5.01 -17.45
N LEU A 89 -12.22 -5.42 -16.36
CA LEU A 89 -10.78 -5.69 -16.30
C LEU A 89 -10.41 -7.02 -16.98
N PHE A 90 -11.29 -8.03 -16.88
CA PHE A 90 -11.06 -9.38 -17.39
C PHE A 90 -12.14 -9.81 -18.40
N PRO A 91 -12.19 -9.20 -19.60
CA PRO A 91 -13.17 -9.56 -20.60
C PRO A 91 -12.97 -11.02 -21.08
N GLY A 92 -14.02 -11.79 -21.11
CA GLY A 92 -13.97 -13.21 -21.49
C GLY A 92 -13.67 -14.17 -20.33
N TYR A 93 -13.59 -13.66 -19.11
CA TYR A 93 -13.40 -14.45 -17.89
C TYR A 93 -14.54 -14.24 -16.90
N ARG A 94 -14.73 -15.21 -16.04
CA ARG A 94 -15.57 -15.11 -14.84
C ARG A 94 -14.66 -15.07 -13.62
N VAL A 95 -14.84 -14.09 -12.77
CA VAL A 95 -14.18 -14.06 -11.45
C VAL A 95 -14.86 -15.09 -10.55
N ARG A 96 -14.11 -16.06 -10.08
CA ARG A 96 -14.54 -17.07 -9.10
C ARG A 96 -14.29 -16.58 -7.68
N ASN A 97 -13.06 -16.15 -7.46
CA ASN A 97 -12.60 -15.69 -6.18
C ASN A 97 -11.63 -14.50 -6.36
N SER A 98 -11.43 -13.76 -5.29
CA SER A 98 -10.37 -12.75 -5.24
C SER A 98 -9.92 -12.56 -3.80
N GLY A 99 -8.67 -12.17 -3.61
CA GLY A 99 -8.08 -11.92 -2.30
C GLY A 99 -7.20 -10.67 -2.31
N VAL A 100 -7.32 -9.83 -1.28
CA VAL A 100 -6.43 -8.69 -1.07
C VAL A 100 -5.32 -9.10 -0.13
N PHE A 101 -4.10 -8.71 -0.46
CA PHE A 101 -2.96 -8.94 0.40
C PHE A 101 -1.94 -7.82 0.26
N ARG A 102 -1.05 -7.74 1.25
CA ARG A 102 0.04 -6.76 1.31
C ARG A 102 1.32 -7.44 1.77
N ILE A 103 2.43 -7.06 1.17
CA ILE A 103 3.74 -7.57 1.52
C ILE A 103 4.53 -6.52 2.29
N ILE A 104 5.12 -6.93 3.41
CA ILE A 104 6.08 -6.14 4.17
C ILE A 104 7.46 -6.78 4.01
N ARG A 105 8.42 -5.97 3.58
CA ARG A 105 9.79 -6.39 3.35
C ARG A 105 10.72 -5.82 4.40
N ASP A 106 11.75 -6.57 4.68
CA ASP A 106 12.87 -6.07 5.47
C ASP A 106 13.45 -4.82 4.83
N SER A 107 13.59 -3.78 5.63
CA SER A 107 14.16 -2.51 5.22
C SER A 107 15.53 -2.25 5.84
N ASP A 108 16.03 -3.17 6.66
CA ASP A 108 17.32 -3.01 7.29
C ASP A 108 18.45 -3.09 6.26
N ILE A 109 19.36 -2.18 6.39
CA ILE A 109 20.60 -2.12 5.60
C ILE A 109 21.72 -2.44 6.57
N GLU A 110 22.31 -3.62 6.43
CA GLU A 110 23.60 -3.89 7.05
C GLU A 110 24.64 -2.99 6.39
N ILE A 111 25.20 -2.07 7.15
CA ILE A 111 26.28 -1.17 6.71
C ILE A 111 27.58 -1.91 6.94
N GLU A 112 28.21 -2.40 5.88
CA GLU A 112 29.58 -2.83 5.92
C GLU A 112 30.48 -1.58 6.03
N GLU A 113 31.21 -1.47 7.16
CA GLU A 113 32.03 -0.27 7.49
C GLU A 113 33.23 -0.08 6.54
N GLU A 114 33.56 -1.04 5.68
CA GLU A 114 34.76 -1.04 4.81
C GLU A 114 34.49 -0.54 3.36
N ALA A 115 33.39 0.16 3.10
CA ALA A 115 33.08 0.59 1.74
C ALA A 115 33.95 1.78 1.29
N GLU A 116 34.89 1.53 0.38
CA GLU A 116 35.79 2.56 -0.22
C GLU A 116 35.04 3.65 -1.00
N ASP A 117 33.81 3.36 -1.49
CA ASP A 117 32.93 4.32 -2.19
C ASP A 117 31.54 4.35 -1.57
N LEU A 118 31.35 5.24 -0.61
CA LEU A 118 30.10 5.44 0.12
C LEU A 118 28.92 5.76 -0.80
N VAL A 119 29.10 6.52 -1.88
CA VAL A 119 28.02 6.91 -2.79
C VAL A 119 27.52 5.69 -3.58
N ARG A 120 28.44 4.89 -4.09
CA ARG A 120 28.12 3.66 -4.81
C ARG A 120 27.51 2.62 -3.90
N TYR A 121 28.04 2.52 -2.69
CA TYR A 121 27.52 1.66 -1.63
C TYR A 121 26.08 2.04 -1.26
N PHE A 122 25.80 3.30 -0.96
CA PHE A 122 24.44 3.76 -0.64
C PHE A 122 23.46 3.57 -1.79
N ARG A 123 23.88 3.80 -3.03
CA ARG A 123 23.03 3.52 -4.21
C ARG A 123 22.69 2.04 -4.32
N SER A 124 23.64 1.15 -4.05
CA SER A 124 23.42 -0.31 -4.08
C SER A 124 22.57 -0.77 -2.90
N ALA A 125 22.79 -0.19 -1.72
CA ALA A 125 22.02 -0.44 -0.51
C ALA A 125 20.55 -0.02 -0.67
N ILE A 126 20.27 1.16 -1.26
CA ILE A 126 18.92 1.60 -1.59
C ILE A 126 18.23 0.64 -2.57
N LYS A 127 18.96 0.12 -3.57
CA LYS A 127 18.42 -0.89 -4.49
C LYS A 127 18.12 -2.21 -3.77
N ARG A 128 19.00 -2.67 -2.86
CA ARG A 128 18.80 -3.88 -2.05
C ARG A 128 17.60 -3.71 -1.10
N ARG A 129 17.47 -2.55 -0.44
CA ARG A 129 16.33 -2.21 0.41
C ARG A 129 14.99 -2.32 -0.33
N ARG A 130 14.94 -1.92 -1.60
CA ARG A 130 13.73 -2.07 -2.43
C ARG A 130 13.36 -3.52 -2.71
N ARG A 131 14.31 -4.46 -2.61
CA ARG A 131 14.17 -5.90 -2.86
C ARG A 131 14.42 -6.75 -1.61
N GLY A 132 14.30 -6.15 -0.42
CA GLY A 132 14.48 -6.86 0.84
C GLY A 132 13.64 -8.12 0.95
N ARG A 133 14.09 -9.05 1.81
CA ARG A 133 13.35 -10.29 2.08
C ARG A 133 11.94 -9.98 2.56
N VAL A 134 10.96 -10.77 2.16
CA VAL A 134 9.61 -10.68 2.73
C VAL A 134 9.68 -11.16 4.17
N ILE A 135 9.21 -10.35 5.11
CA ILE A 135 9.17 -10.67 6.53
C ILE A 135 7.74 -10.90 7.03
N ARG A 136 6.77 -10.30 6.36
CA ARG A 136 5.35 -10.44 6.72
C ARG A 136 4.49 -10.29 5.47
N MET A 137 3.41 -11.05 5.43
CA MET A 137 2.30 -10.88 4.50
C MET A 137 1.02 -10.69 5.30
N GLU A 138 0.31 -9.62 5.03
CA GLU A 138 -1.03 -9.38 5.53
C GLU A 138 -2.03 -9.81 4.47
N ILE A 139 -2.96 -10.68 4.83
CA ILE A 139 -4.05 -11.13 3.94
C ILE A 139 -5.39 -10.69 4.53
N GLU A 140 -6.36 -10.42 3.67
CA GLU A 140 -7.71 -10.10 4.15
C GLU A 140 -8.36 -11.32 4.82
N GLU A 141 -9.17 -11.06 5.82
CA GLU A 141 -9.99 -12.08 6.48
C GLU A 141 -10.85 -12.83 5.45
N ARG A 142 -10.95 -14.15 5.61
CA ARG A 142 -11.74 -15.03 4.72
C ARG A 142 -11.29 -15.04 3.27
N ILE A 143 -10.00 -14.89 3.04
CA ILE A 143 -9.47 -15.15 1.70
C ILE A 143 -9.79 -16.62 1.31
N PRO A 144 -10.24 -16.89 0.07
CA PRO A 144 -10.54 -18.26 -0.33
C PRO A 144 -9.31 -19.18 -0.24
N GLU A 145 -9.48 -20.37 0.32
CA GLU A 145 -8.41 -21.35 0.55
C GLU A 145 -7.48 -21.57 -0.66
N PRO A 146 -7.97 -21.70 -1.93
CA PRO A 146 -7.08 -21.86 -3.07
C PRO A 146 -6.19 -20.63 -3.36
N VAL A 147 -6.62 -19.46 -2.90
CA VAL A 147 -5.85 -18.21 -3.02
C VAL A 147 -4.84 -18.12 -1.90
N GLU A 148 -5.23 -18.50 -0.69
CA GLU A 148 -4.33 -18.53 0.48
C GLU A 148 -3.17 -19.53 0.26
N GLU A 149 -3.47 -20.76 -0.17
CA GLU A 149 -2.46 -21.77 -0.52
C GLU A 149 -1.45 -21.22 -1.54
N MET A 150 -1.91 -20.54 -2.57
CA MET A 150 -1.03 -19.94 -3.57
C MET A 150 -0.13 -18.86 -2.98
N LEU A 151 -0.65 -18.02 -2.07
CA LEU A 151 0.12 -16.98 -1.40
C LEU A 151 1.14 -17.60 -0.43
N GLN A 152 0.79 -18.69 0.23
CA GLN A 152 1.72 -19.48 1.07
C GLN A 152 2.84 -20.08 0.22
N ASP A 153 2.52 -20.68 -0.93
CA ASP A 153 3.49 -21.23 -1.86
C ASP A 153 4.48 -20.17 -2.37
N MET A 154 3.99 -18.94 -2.60
CA MET A 154 4.84 -17.82 -2.98
C MET A 154 5.89 -17.48 -1.92
N LEU A 155 5.59 -17.72 -0.65
CA LEU A 155 6.49 -17.46 0.48
C LEU A 155 7.40 -18.66 0.80
N GLN A 156 7.30 -19.78 0.06
CA GLN A 156 8.19 -20.91 0.28
C GLN A 156 9.66 -20.48 0.19
N GLY A 157 10.42 -20.81 1.22
CA GLY A 157 11.83 -20.40 1.35
C GLY A 157 12.03 -19.00 1.97
N HIS A 158 10.94 -18.29 2.29
CA HIS A 158 10.97 -17.09 3.11
C HIS A 158 10.50 -17.42 4.53
N ASP A 159 11.24 -16.96 5.53
CA ASP A 159 10.83 -17.02 6.94
C ASP A 159 9.90 -15.83 7.24
N ALA A 160 8.75 -15.82 6.57
CA ALA A 160 7.78 -14.73 6.60
C ALA A 160 6.54 -15.15 7.39
N ILE A 161 6.01 -14.20 8.17
CA ILE A 161 4.76 -14.38 8.92
C ILE A 161 3.59 -14.05 8.00
N ILE A 162 2.59 -14.93 7.92
CA ILE A 162 1.30 -14.65 7.29
C ILE A 162 0.33 -14.31 8.39
N GLU A 163 -0.37 -13.19 8.25
CA GLU A 163 -1.33 -12.70 9.23
C GLU A 163 -2.64 -12.32 8.54
N GLU A 164 -3.72 -12.93 8.97
CA GLU A 164 -5.07 -12.51 8.60
C GLU A 164 -5.43 -11.21 9.31
N VAL A 165 -5.95 -10.26 8.54
CA VAL A 165 -6.34 -8.94 9.02
C VAL A 165 -7.84 -8.78 8.92
N GLU A 166 -8.50 -8.59 10.06
CA GLU A 166 -9.90 -8.22 10.12
C GLU A 166 -10.09 -6.78 9.62
N GLY A 167 -10.97 -6.60 8.64
CA GLY A 167 -11.25 -5.29 8.05
C GLY A 167 -10.32 -4.93 6.89
N PHE A 168 -9.65 -3.78 6.96
CA PHE A 168 -8.79 -3.30 5.87
C PHE A 168 -7.33 -3.76 6.04
N VAL A 169 -6.82 -4.47 5.06
CA VAL A 169 -5.38 -4.72 4.96
C VAL A 169 -4.65 -3.39 4.81
N GLY A 170 -3.67 -3.12 5.69
CA GLY A 170 -2.94 -1.85 5.69
C GLY A 170 -3.76 -0.66 6.20
N ILE A 171 -4.34 -0.78 7.38
CA ILE A 171 -5.19 0.25 8.02
C ILE A 171 -4.54 1.64 8.11
N GLY A 172 -3.20 1.72 8.12
CA GLY A 172 -2.47 2.99 8.12
C GLY A 172 -2.82 3.90 6.93
N ASP A 173 -3.29 3.34 5.82
CA ASP A 173 -3.70 4.09 4.64
C ASP A 173 -4.96 4.94 4.88
N LEU A 174 -5.72 4.69 5.97
CA LEU A 174 -6.84 5.55 6.39
C LEU A 174 -6.40 6.99 6.67
N SER A 175 -5.11 7.23 6.90
CA SER A 175 -4.56 8.58 6.98
C SER A 175 -4.93 9.44 5.77
N GLY A 176 -5.12 8.84 4.60
CA GLY A 176 -5.51 9.52 3.36
C GLY A 176 -6.90 10.18 3.39
N ILE A 177 -7.76 9.84 4.34
CA ILE A 177 -9.08 10.49 4.51
C ILE A 177 -9.10 11.53 5.64
N VAL A 178 -8.00 11.67 6.40
CA VAL A 178 -7.91 12.61 7.54
C VAL A 178 -7.93 14.07 7.09
N ASP A 179 -7.57 14.33 5.83
CA ASP A 179 -7.54 15.70 5.25
C ASP A 179 -8.93 16.24 4.92
N GLU A 180 -10.00 15.43 5.07
CA GLU A 180 -11.38 15.90 4.89
C GLU A 180 -11.65 17.10 5.81
N ASP A 181 -12.36 18.12 5.29
CA ASP A 181 -12.72 19.33 6.06
C ASP A 181 -13.82 19.01 7.10
N ARG A 182 -13.40 18.39 8.17
CA ARG A 182 -14.23 17.98 9.30
C ARG A 182 -13.55 18.37 10.61
N PRO A 183 -13.54 19.67 10.95
CA PRO A 183 -12.91 20.14 12.18
C PRO A 183 -13.54 19.54 13.45
N ASP A 184 -14.82 19.15 13.36
CA ASP A 184 -15.56 18.47 14.43
C ASP A 184 -15.01 17.07 14.76
N LEU A 185 -14.21 16.46 13.87
CA LEU A 185 -13.56 15.15 14.06
C LEU A 185 -12.05 15.25 14.35
N LYS A 186 -11.52 16.47 14.43
CA LYS A 186 -10.10 16.70 14.65
C LYS A 186 -9.86 17.29 16.02
N PHE A 187 -8.71 16.99 16.61
CA PHE A 187 -8.23 17.70 17.78
C PHE A 187 -7.91 19.15 17.41
N GLU A 188 -8.06 20.06 18.37
CA GLU A 188 -7.59 21.43 18.19
C GLU A 188 -6.09 21.42 17.86
N PRO A 189 -5.65 22.23 16.88
CA PRO A 189 -4.24 22.33 16.56
C PRO A 189 -3.41 22.74 17.78
N TYR A 190 -2.39 21.98 18.08
CA TYR A 190 -1.46 22.34 19.14
C TYR A 190 -0.67 23.60 18.73
N ALA A 191 -0.73 24.63 19.57
CA ALA A 191 0.07 25.85 19.41
C ALA A 191 1.33 25.75 20.30
N PRO A 192 2.49 25.36 19.75
CA PRO A 192 3.70 25.21 20.54
C PRO A 192 4.17 26.54 21.09
N ARG A 193 4.62 26.54 22.35
CA ARG A 193 5.26 27.71 22.92
C ARG A 193 6.64 27.91 22.30
N PHE A 194 6.88 29.12 21.82
CA PHE A 194 8.23 29.49 21.39
C PHE A 194 9.12 29.61 22.64
N PRO A 195 10.25 28.87 22.75
CA PRO A 195 11.10 28.89 23.93
C PRO A 195 11.58 30.30 24.26
N GLU A 196 11.36 30.75 25.51
CA GLU A 196 11.74 32.08 25.99
C GLU A 196 13.25 32.37 25.77
N ARG A 197 14.09 31.36 26.01
CA ARG A 197 15.55 31.46 25.80
C ARG A 197 15.90 31.82 24.35
N ILE A 198 15.20 31.30 23.34
CA ILE A 198 15.47 31.68 21.96
C ILE A 198 15.14 33.15 21.72
N ARG A 199 14.09 33.66 22.39
CA ARG A 199 13.76 35.10 22.36
C ARG A 199 14.83 35.96 22.98
N GLU A 200 15.41 35.56 24.13
CA GLU A 200 16.51 36.22 24.80
C GLU A 200 17.76 36.37 23.92
N TYR A 201 17.94 35.40 22.98
CA TYR A 201 19.02 35.42 22.00
C TYR A 201 18.60 36.00 20.64
N GLY A 202 17.54 36.85 20.62
CA GLY A 202 17.09 37.52 19.41
C GLY A 202 16.60 36.60 18.29
N GLY A 203 16.20 35.38 18.63
CA GLY A 203 15.75 34.38 17.67
C GLY A 203 16.86 33.43 17.17
N ASP A 204 18.10 33.61 17.58
CA ASP A 204 19.22 32.72 17.24
C ASP A 204 19.16 31.44 18.08
N CYS A 205 18.55 30.39 17.48
CA CYS A 205 18.41 29.09 18.10
C CYS A 205 19.75 28.44 18.43
N PHE A 206 20.77 28.61 17.58
CA PHE A 206 22.05 27.97 17.77
C PHE A 206 22.84 28.63 18.90
N ALA A 207 22.81 29.95 19.01
CA ALA A 207 23.39 30.68 20.13
C ALA A 207 22.75 30.29 21.46
N ALA A 208 21.41 30.18 21.48
CA ALA A 208 20.65 29.75 22.66
C ALA A 208 21.01 28.31 23.10
N ILE A 209 21.13 27.37 22.16
CA ILE A 209 21.50 25.98 22.44
C ILE A 209 22.93 25.86 22.92
N ARG A 210 23.89 26.64 22.35
CA ARG A 210 25.27 26.67 22.81
C ARG A 210 25.40 27.14 24.25
N ALA A 211 24.52 28.03 24.69
CA ALA A 211 24.53 28.52 26.07
C ALA A 211 23.96 27.50 27.06
N LYS A 212 22.93 26.77 26.67
CA LYS A 212 22.30 25.71 27.50
C LYS A 212 21.27 24.92 26.67
N ASP A 213 21.12 23.65 27.00
CA ASP A 213 20.10 22.78 26.38
C ASP A 213 18.67 23.35 26.53
N ILE A 214 17.88 23.16 25.48
CA ILE A 214 16.48 23.56 25.43
C ILE A 214 15.63 22.29 25.28
N VAL A 215 14.78 22.05 26.28
CA VAL A 215 13.78 20.97 26.20
C VAL A 215 12.51 21.54 25.59
N VAL A 216 12.05 20.90 24.54
CA VAL A 216 10.77 21.22 23.87
C VAL A 216 9.84 20.02 24.04
N HIS A 217 8.60 20.26 24.49
CA HIS A 217 7.58 19.24 24.71
C HIS A 217 6.19 19.73 24.30
#